data_73be64431513ed6c8b3d01e8c855dd8f
#
_entry.id   73be64431513ed6c8b3d01e8c855dd8f
#
_cell.length_a   1.000
_cell.length_b   1.000
_cell.length_c   1.000
_cell.angle_alpha   90.00
_cell.angle_beta   90.00
_cell.angle_gamma   90.00
#
_symmetry.space_group_name_H-M   'P 1'
#
loop_
_entity.id
_entity.type
_entity.pdbx_description
1 polymer ?
#
loop_
_entity_poly.entity_id
_entity_poly.type
_entity_poly.pdbx_seq_one_letter_code
_entity_poly.pdbx_strand_id
1 'polypeptide(L)'
;MSEEVINVYTDGSYKKKGSDIYCGYGIYFPDGEYKDISRKFTHEPITNNRAELYAILKTIVLCNNIFLDRLKKNNAQIKTVNIYSDSEYSVKSLTLWLKKWKTNGKDYLNKDIIDDIDECMSKAPFKVNLIHVRAHTGESDPHSLANHKVDELAKRGAFRK
;
A
#
# COMPACT_ATOMS: atom_id res chain seq x y z
N MET A 1 12.42 20.31 16.37
CA MET A 1 12.17 18.92 16.01
C MET A 1 11.80 18.80 14.56
N SER A 2 12.45 17.88 13.89
CA SER A 2 12.13 17.60 12.49
C SER A 2 10.73 17.01 12.38
N GLU A 3 10.05 17.30 11.27
CA GLU A 3 8.78 16.65 10.96
C GLU A 3 9.03 15.16 10.73
N GLU A 4 8.13 14.34 11.28
CA GLU A 4 8.22 12.91 11.11
C GLU A 4 7.56 12.50 9.80
N VAL A 5 8.36 11.99 8.88
CA VAL A 5 7.90 11.49 7.60
C VAL A 5 8.18 9.99 7.56
N ILE A 6 7.15 9.20 7.26
CA ILE A 6 7.32 7.77 7.06
C ILE A 6 7.23 7.48 5.56
N ASN A 7 8.26 6.79 5.04
CA ASN A 7 8.28 6.32 3.66
C ASN A 7 8.00 4.82 3.66
N VAL A 8 7.03 4.39 2.85
CA VAL A 8 6.59 2.99 2.80
C VAL A 8 6.46 2.56 1.36
N TYR A 9 6.92 1.37 1.04
CA TYR A 9 6.75 0.76 -0.28
C TYR A 9 5.76 -0.38 -0.19
N THR A 10 4.86 -0.47 -1.16
CA THR A 10 3.83 -1.50 -1.22
C THR A 10 3.87 -2.21 -2.56
N ASP A 11 3.47 -3.49 -2.59
CA ASP A 11 3.36 -4.24 -3.84
C ASP A 11 2.37 -5.39 -3.66
N GLY A 12 1.83 -5.86 -4.80
CA GLY A 12 1.01 -7.04 -4.87
C GLY A 12 1.61 -8.03 -5.85
N SER A 13 1.32 -9.29 -5.69
CA SER A 13 1.78 -10.35 -6.56
C SER A 13 0.63 -11.31 -6.86
N TYR A 14 0.48 -11.64 -8.13
CA TYR A 14 -0.56 -12.58 -8.58
C TYR A 14 0.04 -13.54 -9.57
N LYS A 15 -0.20 -14.84 -9.34
CA LYS A 15 0.22 -15.89 -10.26
C LYS A 15 -0.83 -16.99 -10.28
N LYS A 16 -1.19 -17.43 -11.47
CA LYS A 16 -2.12 -18.54 -11.66
C LYS A 16 -1.39 -19.70 -12.30
N LYS A 17 -1.47 -20.88 -11.70
CA LYS A 17 -0.92 -22.13 -12.23
C LYS A 17 -2.05 -23.17 -12.28
N GLY A 18 -2.56 -23.46 -13.49
CA GLY A 18 -3.72 -24.31 -13.63
C GLY A 18 -4.94 -23.68 -12.96
N SER A 19 -5.54 -24.37 -12.02
CA SER A 19 -6.66 -23.87 -11.21
C SER A 19 -6.22 -23.18 -9.92
N ASP A 20 -4.92 -23.24 -9.61
CA ASP A 20 -4.39 -22.67 -8.36
C ASP A 20 -4.00 -21.20 -8.55
N ILE A 21 -4.43 -20.38 -7.61
CA ILE A 21 -4.13 -18.96 -7.59
C ILE A 21 -3.22 -18.66 -6.39
N TYR A 22 -2.10 -17.99 -6.68
CA TYR A 22 -1.16 -17.53 -5.67
C TYR A 22 -1.14 -16.01 -5.70
N CYS A 23 -1.66 -15.39 -4.65
CA CYS A 23 -1.76 -13.94 -4.57
C CYS A 23 -1.33 -13.47 -3.19
N GLY A 24 -0.48 -12.45 -3.17
CA GLY A 24 0.05 -11.91 -1.93
C GLY A 24 0.33 -10.44 -2.04
N TYR A 25 0.71 -9.84 -0.91
CA TYR A 25 1.12 -8.45 -0.86
C TYR A 25 2.30 -8.28 0.09
N GLY A 26 3.05 -7.22 -0.15
CA GLY A 26 4.19 -6.85 0.66
C GLY A 26 4.12 -5.40 1.06
N ILE A 27 4.67 -5.09 2.24
CA ILE A 27 4.82 -3.73 2.75
C ILE A 27 6.21 -3.63 3.36
N TYR A 28 6.96 -2.59 2.95
CA TYR A 28 8.33 -2.41 3.38
C TYR A 28 8.55 -0.98 3.89
N PHE A 29 9.04 -0.89 5.13
CA PHE A 29 9.40 0.38 5.78
C PHE A 29 10.91 0.51 5.77
N PRO A 30 11.51 1.24 4.80
CA PRO A 30 12.98 1.31 4.69
C PRO A 30 13.69 1.84 5.93
N ASP A 31 13.02 2.72 6.67
CA ASP A 31 13.60 3.34 7.87
C ASP A 31 13.25 2.59 9.17
N GLY A 32 12.61 1.45 9.06
CA GLY A 32 12.40 0.54 10.19
C GLY A 32 11.29 0.88 11.17
N GLU A 33 10.36 1.76 10.82
CA GLU A 33 9.25 2.12 11.72
C GLU A 33 8.34 0.94 12.04
N TYR A 34 8.32 -0.04 11.16
CA TYR A 34 7.60 -1.28 11.34
C TYR A 34 8.34 -2.41 10.60
N LYS A 35 8.09 -3.64 11.00
CA LYS A 35 8.70 -4.81 10.37
C LYS A 35 8.14 -5.04 8.96
N ASP A 36 8.90 -5.75 8.13
CA ASP A 36 8.46 -6.16 6.79
C ASP A 36 7.18 -7.00 6.88
N ILE A 37 6.25 -6.72 5.98
CA ILE A 37 5.00 -7.47 5.87
C ILE A 37 5.04 -8.26 4.57
N SER A 38 4.71 -9.55 4.67
CA SER A 38 4.64 -10.46 3.54
C SER A 38 3.49 -11.43 3.84
N ARG A 39 2.35 -11.25 3.19
CA ARG A 39 1.13 -12.00 3.51
C ARG A 39 0.37 -12.42 2.27
N LYS A 40 -0.39 -13.49 2.41
CA LYS A 40 -1.32 -13.94 1.38
C LYS A 40 -2.50 -12.99 1.31
N PHE A 41 -2.93 -12.67 0.10
CA PHE A 41 -4.15 -11.89 -0.11
C PHE A 41 -5.34 -12.84 -0.28
N THR A 42 -6.37 -12.66 0.56
CA THR A 42 -7.49 -13.62 0.65
C THR A 42 -8.87 -12.98 0.44
N HIS A 43 -8.94 -11.71 0.07
CA HIS A 43 -10.23 -11.01 -0.09
C HIS A 43 -10.73 -11.09 -1.53
N GLU A 44 -11.70 -11.96 -1.75
CA GLU A 44 -12.25 -12.19 -3.09
C GLU A 44 -13.04 -10.99 -3.62
N PRO A 45 -13.05 -10.80 -4.95
CA PRO A 45 -12.32 -11.59 -5.95
C PRO A 45 -10.83 -11.38 -5.89
N ILE A 46 -10.06 -12.45 -6.09
CA ILE A 46 -8.60 -12.41 -5.99
C ILE A 46 -8.02 -11.94 -7.32
N THR A 47 -7.45 -10.73 -7.33
CA THR A 47 -6.79 -10.14 -8.52
C THR A 47 -5.53 -9.41 -8.09
N ASN A 48 -4.64 -9.19 -9.04
CA ASN A 48 -3.43 -8.42 -8.79
C ASN A 48 -3.75 -7.00 -8.32
N ASN A 49 -4.66 -6.33 -9.01
CA ASN A 49 -5.05 -4.95 -8.64
C ASN A 49 -5.62 -4.86 -7.23
N ARG A 50 -6.39 -5.85 -6.80
CA ARG A 50 -6.95 -5.86 -5.45
C ARG A 50 -5.86 -6.08 -4.40
N ALA A 51 -4.89 -6.94 -4.67
CA ALA A 51 -3.75 -7.14 -3.77
C ALA A 51 -2.92 -5.86 -3.62
N GLU A 52 -2.69 -5.16 -4.74
CA GLU A 52 -2.00 -3.87 -4.74
C GLU A 52 -2.72 -2.83 -3.89
N LEU A 53 -4.02 -2.69 -4.09
CA LEU A 53 -4.86 -1.77 -3.32
C LEU A 53 -4.89 -2.14 -1.84
N TYR A 54 -4.99 -3.43 -1.55
CA TYR A 54 -5.06 -3.90 -0.17
C TYR A 54 -3.77 -3.60 0.60
N ALA A 55 -2.62 -3.70 -0.07
CA ALA A 55 -1.34 -3.33 0.54
C ALA A 55 -1.34 -1.85 0.97
N ILE A 56 -1.92 -0.98 0.15
CA ILE A 56 -2.06 0.44 0.48
C ILE A 56 -2.99 0.63 1.69
N LEU A 57 -4.14 -0.02 1.67
CA LEU A 57 -5.09 0.06 2.79
C LEU A 57 -4.43 -0.39 4.10
N LYS A 58 -3.78 -1.54 4.08
CA LYS A 58 -3.12 -2.08 5.26
C LYS A 58 -2.02 -1.15 5.77
N THR A 59 -1.30 -0.51 4.87
CA THR A 59 -0.25 0.45 5.23
C THR A 59 -0.82 1.63 6.01
N ILE A 60 -1.94 2.20 5.56
CA ILE A 60 -2.58 3.33 6.25
C ILE A 60 -3.04 2.91 7.64
N VAL A 61 -3.63 1.72 7.77
CA VAL A 61 -4.06 1.17 9.06
C VAL A 61 -2.86 0.99 10.00
N LEU A 62 -1.76 0.43 9.50
CA LEU A 62 -0.55 0.24 10.30
C LEU A 62 0.03 1.58 10.76
N CYS A 63 0.08 2.57 9.87
CA CYS A 63 0.59 3.90 10.21
C CYS A 63 -0.30 4.60 11.24
N ASN A 64 -1.62 4.39 11.17
CA ASN A 64 -2.52 4.91 12.18
C ASN A 64 -2.25 4.28 13.54
N ASN A 65 -1.96 2.98 13.58
CA ASN A 65 -1.60 2.29 14.82
C ASN A 65 -0.27 2.80 15.39
N ILE A 66 0.71 3.08 14.52
CA ILE A 66 1.97 3.70 14.94
C ILE A 66 1.72 5.07 15.54
N PHE A 67 0.85 5.87 14.90
CA PHE A 67 0.47 7.19 15.41
C PHE A 67 -0.12 7.10 16.81
N LEU A 68 -1.08 6.20 17.03
CA LEU A 68 -1.73 6.01 18.32
C LEU A 68 -0.74 5.54 19.38
N ASP A 69 0.17 4.64 19.04
CA ASP A 69 1.19 4.17 19.96
C ASP A 69 2.13 5.30 20.38
N ARG A 70 2.57 6.11 19.43
CA ARG A 70 3.41 7.28 19.72
C ARG A 70 2.70 8.29 20.58
N LEU A 71 1.41 8.49 20.34
CA LEU A 71 0.60 9.42 21.15
C LEU A 71 0.56 8.97 22.61
N LYS A 72 0.36 7.68 22.87
CA LYS A 72 0.35 7.12 24.22
C LYS A 72 1.70 7.29 24.92
N LYS A 73 2.80 7.17 24.17
CA LYS A 73 4.15 7.27 24.70
C LYS A 73 4.70 8.69 24.70
N ASN A 74 3.90 9.65 24.26
CA ASN A 74 4.30 11.06 24.16
C ASN A 74 5.54 11.27 23.31
N ASN A 75 5.70 10.46 22.26
CA ASN A 75 6.80 10.53 21.30
C ASN A 75 6.47 11.49 20.16
N ALA A 76 7.49 11.83 19.35
CA ALA A 76 7.33 12.67 18.16
C ALA A 76 6.31 12.03 17.19
N GLN A 77 5.43 12.86 16.63
CA GLN A 77 4.32 12.37 15.81
C GLN A 77 4.60 12.37 14.32
N ILE A 78 3.89 11.44 13.66
CA ILE A 78 3.87 11.34 12.20
C ILE A 78 3.11 12.53 11.65
N LYS A 79 3.71 13.24 10.71
CA LYS A 79 3.07 14.35 9.98
C LYS A 79 2.66 13.92 8.58
N THR A 80 3.48 13.09 7.93
CA THR A 80 3.29 12.68 6.54
C THR A 80 3.66 11.22 6.36
N VAL A 81 2.86 10.50 5.58
CA VAL A 81 3.17 9.14 5.14
C VAL A 81 3.21 9.15 3.62
N ASN A 82 4.36 8.80 3.06
CA ASN A 82 4.53 8.66 1.62
C ASN A 82 4.45 7.18 1.27
N ILE A 83 3.46 6.80 0.48
CA ILE A 83 3.27 5.41 0.03
C ILE A 83 3.68 5.32 -1.43
N TYR A 84 4.69 4.51 -1.69
CA TYR A 84 5.24 4.30 -3.03
C TYR A 84 4.72 2.97 -3.57
N SER A 85 4.14 3.00 -4.76
CA SER A 85 3.60 1.82 -5.43
C SER A 85 4.00 1.82 -6.90
N ASP A 86 4.32 0.65 -7.46
CA ASP A 86 4.55 0.51 -8.89
C ASP A 86 3.24 0.26 -9.66
N SER A 87 2.11 0.19 -8.98
CA SER A 87 0.80 0.03 -9.59
C SER A 87 0.23 1.38 -10.01
N GLU A 88 0.38 1.69 -11.30
CA GLU A 88 -0.21 2.92 -11.86
C GLU A 88 -1.73 2.95 -11.66
N TYR A 89 -2.39 1.80 -11.82
CA TYR A 89 -3.83 1.68 -11.59
C TYR A 89 -4.20 2.14 -10.17
N SER A 90 -3.50 1.62 -9.15
CA SER A 90 -3.82 1.94 -7.76
C SER A 90 -3.62 3.42 -7.46
N VAL A 91 -2.49 3.98 -7.88
CA VAL A 91 -2.18 5.40 -7.60
C VAL A 91 -3.15 6.30 -8.33
N LYS A 92 -3.42 6.06 -9.60
CA LYS A 92 -4.36 6.89 -10.38
C LYS A 92 -5.79 6.75 -9.89
N SER A 93 -6.21 5.54 -9.50
CA SER A 93 -7.56 5.33 -8.98
C SER A 93 -7.80 6.19 -7.75
N LEU A 94 -6.84 6.26 -6.85
CA LEU A 94 -6.98 6.96 -5.58
C LEU A 94 -6.71 8.46 -5.67
N THR A 95 -5.90 8.91 -6.64
CA THR A 95 -5.52 10.32 -6.74
C THR A 95 -6.29 11.10 -7.81
N LEU A 96 -6.69 10.44 -8.91
CA LEU A 96 -7.32 11.11 -10.05
C LEU A 96 -8.74 10.64 -10.31
N TRP A 97 -8.95 9.32 -10.39
CA TRP A 97 -10.20 8.78 -10.92
C TRP A 97 -11.33 8.72 -9.88
N LEU A 98 -11.01 8.48 -8.62
CA LEU A 98 -12.01 8.35 -7.55
C LEU A 98 -12.89 9.61 -7.47
N LYS A 99 -12.30 10.77 -7.54
CA LYS A 99 -13.03 12.05 -7.49
C LYS A 99 -14.05 12.15 -8.62
N LYS A 100 -13.67 11.74 -9.84
CA LYS A 100 -14.56 11.71 -10.99
C LYS A 100 -15.68 10.69 -10.79
N TRP A 101 -15.36 9.51 -10.31
CA TRP A 101 -16.35 8.46 -10.08
C TRP A 101 -17.40 8.89 -9.07
N LYS A 102 -17.00 9.52 -7.98
CA LYS A 102 -17.92 10.06 -6.98
C LYS A 102 -18.82 11.14 -7.54
N THR A 103 -18.26 12.05 -8.33
CA THR A 103 -19.02 13.15 -8.96
C THR A 103 -20.05 12.62 -9.94
N ASN A 104 -19.70 11.59 -10.71
CA ASN A 104 -20.58 11.01 -11.71
C ASN A 104 -21.62 10.05 -11.12
N GLY A 105 -21.51 9.68 -9.85
CA GLY A 105 -22.43 8.75 -9.18
C GLY A 105 -22.42 7.35 -9.74
N LYS A 106 -21.37 6.96 -10.49
CA LYS A 106 -21.27 5.64 -11.09
C LYS A 106 -20.47 4.69 -10.18
N ASP A 107 -20.84 3.42 -10.24
CA ASP A 107 -20.04 2.37 -9.61
C ASP A 107 -18.72 2.22 -10.35
N TYR A 108 -17.73 1.77 -9.62
CA TYR A 108 -16.39 1.55 -10.17
C TYR A 108 -15.81 0.24 -9.62
N LEU A 109 -14.86 -0.31 -10.38
CA LEU A 109 -14.23 -1.58 -10.05
C LEU A 109 -13.46 -1.46 -8.72
N ASN A 110 -13.52 -2.51 -7.91
CA ASN A 110 -12.84 -2.59 -6.61
C ASN A 110 -13.34 -1.53 -5.62
N LYS A 111 -14.58 -1.12 -5.76
CA LYS A 111 -15.20 -0.07 -4.95
C LYS A 111 -15.06 -0.34 -3.45
N ASP A 112 -15.22 -1.59 -3.02
CA ASP A 112 -15.12 -1.98 -1.62
C ASP A 112 -13.77 -1.57 -1.00
N ILE A 113 -12.66 -1.95 -1.64
CA ILE A 113 -11.32 -1.63 -1.14
C ILE A 113 -11.01 -0.14 -1.32
N ILE A 114 -11.35 0.41 -2.47
CA ILE A 114 -11.08 1.83 -2.78
C ILE A 114 -11.81 2.75 -1.80
N ASP A 115 -13.07 2.45 -1.50
CA ASP A 115 -13.84 3.26 -0.54
C ASP A 115 -13.25 3.15 0.88
N ASP A 116 -12.80 1.96 1.27
CA ASP A 116 -12.13 1.79 2.57
C ASP A 116 -10.84 2.61 2.65
N ILE A 117 -10.07 2.63 1.59
CA ILE A 117 -8.84 3.45 1.53
C ILE A 117 -9.18 4.93 1.64
N ASP A 118 -10.18 5.37 0.87
CA ASP A 118 -10.60 6.77 0.87
C ASP A 118 -11.07 7.21 2.26
N GLU A 119 -11.85 6.38 2.94
CA GLU A 119 -12.28 6.66 4.31
C GLU A 119 -11.11 6.73 5.26
N CYS A 120 -10.18 5.77 5.21
CA CYS A 120 -8.99 5.77 6.06
C CYS A 120 -8.12 7.00 5.81
N MET A 121 -7.96 7.40 4.55
CA MET A 121 -7.18 8.60 4.21
C MET A 121 -7.84 9.86 4.76
N SER A 122 -9.17 9.98 4.64
CA SER A 122 -9.88 11.18 5.11
C SER A 122 -9.89 11.30 6.63
N LYS A 123 -9.80 10.18 7.35
CA LYS A 123 -9.79 10.15 8.82
C LYS A 123 -8.38 10.12 9.41
N ALA A 124 -7.36 9.93 8.59
CA ALA A 124 -5.99 9.81 9.08
C ALA A 124 -5.53 11.13 9.73
N PRO A 125 -4.85 11.04 10.89
CA PRO A 125 -4.32 12.24 11.56
C PRO A 125 -3.01 12.74 10.95
N PHE A 126 -2.62 12.21 9.81
CA PHE A 126 -1.42 12.59 9.06
C PHE A 126 -1.78 12.72 7.58
N LYS A 127 -0.92 13.41 6.83
CA LYS A 127 -1.08 13.53 5.39
C LYS A 127 -0.61 12.24 4.71
N VAL A 128 -1.38 11.73 3.76
CA VAL A 128 -1.01 10.56 2.96
C VAL A 128 -0.76 10.99 1.53
N ASN A 129 0.44 10.72 1.03
CA ASN A 129 0.79 10.93 -0.37
C ASN A 129 0.95 9.57 -1.04
N LEU A 130 0.30 9.39 -2.18
CA LEU A 130 0.42 8.18 -3.00
C LEU A 130 1.28 8.50 -4.20
N ILE A 131 2.40 7.80 -4.34
CA ILE A 131 3.43 8.12 -5.31
C ILE A 131 3.71 6.90 -6.18
N HIS A 132 3.59 7.08 -7.50
CA HIS A 132 3.91 6.01 -8.46
C HIS A 132 5.42 5.94 -8.66
N VAL A 133 5.98 4.73 -8.59
CA VAL A 133 7.37 4.46 -8.89
C VAL A 133 7.46 3.43 -10.03
N ARG A 134 8.54 3.50 -10.82
CA ARG A 134 8.72 2.57 -11.94
C ARG A 134 9.10 1.19 -11.43
N ALA A 135 8.45 0.17 -11.97
CA ALA A 135 8.76 -1.23 -11.67
C ALA A 135 9.96 -1.70 -12.49
N HIS A 136 10.76 -2.59 -11.89
CA HIS A 136 11.77 -3.38 -12.60
C HIS A 136 12.72 -2.55 -13.48
N THR A 137 13.23 -1.43 -12.93
CA THR A 137 14.14 -0.55 -13.67
C THR A 137 15.55 -1.12 -13.82
N GLY A 138 15.93 -2.08 -12.96
CA GLY A 138 17.29 -2.61 -12.91
C GLY A 138 18.32 -1.65 -12.34
N GLU A 139 17.88 -0.47 -11.92
CA GLU A 139 18.75 0.54 -11.34
C GLU A 139 19.02 0.26 -9.86
N SER A 140 20.05 0.90 -9.31
CA SER A 140 20.45 0.71 -7.92
C SER A 140 20.14 1.91 -7.02
N ASP A 141 19.28 2.82 -7.48
CA ASP A 141 18.82 3.94 -6.66
C ASP A 141 17.91 3.46 -5.52
N PRO A 142 17.73 4.26 -4.46
CA PRO A 142 16.93 3.84 -3.30
C PRO A 142 15.51 3.38 -3.62
N HIS A 143 14.82 4.04 -4.56
CA HIS A 143 13.46 3.65 -4.94
C HIS A 143 13.43 2.29 -5.63
N SER A 144 14.38 2.05 -6.54
CA SER A 144 14.45 0.77 -7.27
C SER A 144 14.80 -0.37 -6.35
N LEU A 145 15.73 -0.18 -5.42
CA LEU A 145 16.11 -1.19 -4.43
C LEU A 145 14.95 -1.51 -3.49
N ALA A 146 14.24 -0.49 -3.00
CA ALA A 146 13.11 -0.67 -2.12
C ALA A 146 11.94 -1.36 -2.84
N ASN A 147 11.69 -0.99 -4.10
CA ASN A 147 10.64 -1.61 -4.90
C ASN A 147 10.96 -3.09 -5.16
N HIS A 148 12.23 -3.42 -5.41
CA HIS A 148 12.65 -4.80 -5.57
C HIS A 148 12.44 -5.59 -4.28
N LYS A 149 12.75 -5.00 -3.14
CA LYS A 149 12.56 -5.62 -1.83
C LYS A 149 11.08 -5.93 -1.57
N VAL A 150 10.19 -4.97 -1.82
CA VAL A 150 8.76 -5.17 -1.57
C VAL A 150 8.15 -6.14 -2.59
N ASP A 151 8.66 -6.18 -3.82
CA ASP A 151 8.26 -7.16 -4.83
C ASP A 151 8.53 -8.59 -4.32
N GLU A 152 9.71 -8.81 -3.73
CA GLU A 152 10.05 -10.11 -3.14
C GLU A 152 9.12 -10.47 -1.99
N LEU A 153 8.80 -9.50 -1.13
CA LEU A 153 7.87 -9.71 -0.01
C LEU A 153 6.48 -10.12 -0.51
N ALA A 154 5.99 -9.46 -1.55
CA ALA A 154 4.69 -9.79 -2.14
C ALA A 154 4.68 -11.20 -2.74
N LYS A 155 5.73 -11.56 -3.46
CA LYS A 155 5.86 -12.90 -4.05
C LYS A 155 5.91 -13.98 -2.99
N ARG A 156 6.68 -13.78 -1.92
CA ARG A 156 6.71 -14.72 -0.80
C ARG A 156 5.36 -14.83 -0.11
N GLY A 157 4.67 -13.69 0.05
CA GLY A 157 3.34 -13.66 0.62
C GLY A 157 2.34 -14.50 -0.15
N ALA A 158 2.44 -14.50 -1.48
CA ALA A 158 1.55 -15.26 -2.34
C ALA A 158 1.59 -16.77 -2.07
N PHE A 159 2.72 -17.28 -1.60
CA PHE A 159 2.91 -18.71 -1.33
C PHE A 159 2.76 -19.09 0.15
N ARG A 160 2.42 -18.16 1.02
CA ARG A 160 2.18 -18.47 2.44
C ARG A 160 0.88 -19.24 2.62
N LYS A 161 0.87 -20.10 3.60
CA LYS A 161 -0.33 -20.88 3.94
C LYS A 161 -1.19 -20.18 4.99
#